data_01b2186a74bcb4ceaba15e64be0f9fa4
#
_entry.id   01b2186a74bcb4ceaba15e64be0f9fa4
#
_cell.length_a   1.000
_cell.length_b   1.000
_cell.length_c   1.000
_cell.angle_alpha   90.00
_cell.angle_beta   90.00
_cell.angle_gamma   90.00
#
_symmetry.space_group_name_H-M   'P 1'
#
loop_
_entity.id
_entity.type
_entity.pdbx_description
1 polymer ?
#
loop_
_entity_poly.entity_id
_entity_poly.type
_entity_poly.pdbx_seq_one_letter_code
_entity_poly.pdbx_strand_id
1 'polypeptide(L)'
;MKLIRTEDAVGQVLCHDITQIIPGVVKDAVFRKGHIVTKEDIPVLLSVGKEHLYVWEKKEGILHEDEAAVILRDLCINDNMTASEPKEGKIEIRAEADGLLKINSEKLRAVNGLGEMMIATIHGNFPVKAGDRLAATRIIPLVIEEEKRNRAKEAAGGEPLLKILPMSHKKVGIVTTGSEVFKGRIQDAFGPAIRAKLAAYDTEVMGQVILDDCQEDISAAILKFVRQGADMVLCTGGMSVDPDDRTPGAIKAAGADIVSYGAPVLPGAMFLLAYLGEIPVLGLPGCVMYAGRTVFDLVLPRVLAGERLTKADLDSYGEGGLCLNCEVCHFPNCGFGKQ
;
A
#
# COMPACT_ATOMS: atom_id res chain seq x y z
N MET A 1 -35.31 14.96 6.51
CA MET A 1 -34.89 16.34 6.14
C MET A 1 -35.97 17.00 5.32
N LYS A 2 -36.14 18.30 5.49
CA LYS A 2 -37.10 19.10 4.73
C LYS A 2 -36.34 20.19 4.01
N LEU A 3 -36.62 20.38 2.71
CA LEU A 3 -36.15 21.51 1.94
C LEU A 3 -37.08 22.69 2.20
N ILE A 4 -36.54 23.83 2.60
CA ILE A 4 -37.28 25.08 2.83
C ILE A 4 -36.56 26.24 2.17
N ARG A 5 -37.29 27.35 1.92
CA ARG A 5 -36.67 28.60 1.48
C ARG A 5 -35.85 29.19 2.63
N THR A 6 -34.77 29.86 2.31
CA THR A 6 -33.88 30.44 3.31
C THR A 6 -34.60 31.47 4.18
N GLU A 7 -35.52 32.28 3.60
CA GLU A 7 -36.30 33.26 4.34
C GLU A 7 -37.23 32.63 5.40
N ASP A 8 -37.64 31.36 5.18
CA ASP A 8 -38.52 30.62 6.09
C ASP A 8 -37.73 29.79 7.13
N ALA A 9 -36.39 29.88 7.13
CA ALA A 9 -35.54 29.01 7.94
C ALA A 9 -35.31 29.47 9.37
N VAL A 10 -35.81 30.63 9.76
CA VAL A 10 -35.59 31.16 11.13
C VAL A 10 -36.08 30.17 12.18
N GLY A 11 -35.22 29.85 13.16
CA GLY A 11 -35.45 28.86 14.20
C GLY A 11 -35.23 27.42 13.81
N GLN A 12 -34.87 27.15 12.55
CA GLN A 12 -34.54 25.78 12.09
C GLN A 12 -33.07 25.47 12.28
N VAL A 13 -32.74 24.20 12.35
CA VAL A 13 -31.37 23.69 12.58
C VAL A 13 -30.75 23.29 11.24
N LEU A 14 -29.56 23.81 10.90
CA LEU A 14 -28.84 23.43 9.71
C LEU A 14 -28.38 21.98 9.76
N CYS A 15 -28.62 21.26 8.67
CA CYS A 15 -28.22 19.85 8.53
C CYS A 15 -26.73 19.66 8.17
N HIS A 16 -26.08 20.66 7.61
CA HIS A 16 -24.71 20.63 7.11
C HIS A 16 -24.04 21.98 7.25
N ASP A 17 -22.71 21.98 7.10
CA ASP A 17 -21.93 23.22 7.07
C ASP A 17 -22.28 24.03 5.82
N ILE A 18 -22.45 25.34 6.00
CA ILE A 18 -22.59 26.30 4.91
C ILE A 18 -21.22 26.93 4.66
N THR A 19 -20.58 26.51 3.57
CA THR A 19 -19.23 26.97 3.21
C THR A 19 -19.28 28.17 2.29
N GLN A 20 -18.46 29.16 2.58
CA GLN A 20 -18.15 30.27 1.66
C GLN A 20 -16.82 29.99 0.96
N ILE A 21 -16.79 30.17 -0.36
CA ILE A 21 -15.58 30.05 -1.16
C ILE A 21 -15.38 31.34 -1.92
N ILE A 22 -14.33 32.08 -1.56
CA ILE A 22 -13.85 33.25 -2.33
C ILE A 22 -12.44 32.91 -2.77
N PRO A 23 -12.20 32.67 -4.08
CA PRO A 23 -10.89 32.27 -4.59
C PRO A 23 -9.76 33.19 -4.09
N GLY A 24 -8.73 32.61 -3.50
CA GLY A 24 -7.57 33.32 -2.95
C GLY A 24 -7.80 34.08 -1.64
N VAL A 25 -9.01 34.06 -1.06
CA VAL A 25 -9.36 34.81 0.15
C VAL A 25 -9.86 33.90 1.25
N VAL A 26 -10.94 33.12 1.02
CA VAL A 26 -11.54 32.28 2.05
C VAL A 26 -12.12 31.00 1.47
N LYS A 27 -11.93 29.90 2.21
CA LYS A 27 -12.65 28.63 2.03
C LYS A 27 -12.91 28.07 3.41
N ASP A 28 -13.98 28.53 4.06
CA ASP A 28 -14.37 28.04 5.39
C ASP A 28 -15.88 28.05 5.55
N ALA A 29 -16.36 27.35 6.60
CA ALA A 29 -17.77 27.35 6.97
C ALA A 29 -18.18 28.67 7.60
N VAL A 30 -19.15 29.34 6.98
CA VAL A 30 -19.81 30.53 7.56
C VAL A 30 -20.74 30.11 8.68
N PHE A 31 -21.48 29.04 8.47
CA PHE A 31 -22.31 28.41 9.50
C PHE A 31 -21.99 26.92 9.57
N ARG A 32 -21.93 26.39 10.77
CA ARG A 32 -21.68 24.96 10.98
C ARG A 32 -22.99 24.19 11.14
N LYS A 33 -22.96 22.91 10.82
CA LYS A 33 -24.01 21.95 11.12
C LYS A 33 -24.47 22.10 12.58
N GLY A 34 -25.76 22.07 12.77
CA GLY A 34 -26.35 22.25 14.10
C GLY A 34 -26.61 23.74 14.49
N HIS A 35 -26.17 24.69 13.64
CA HIS A 35 -26.50 26.11 13.85
C HIS A 35 -28.01 26.34 13.73
N ILE A 36 -28.58 27.07 14.69
CA ILE A 36 -29.98 27.49 14.66
C ILE A 36 -30.03 28.82 13.89
N VAL A 37 -30.73 28.82 12.76
CA VAL A 37 -30.81 30.00 11.88
C VAL A 37 -31.55 31.13 12.58
N THR A 38 -30.92 32.30 12.62
CA THR A 38 -31.50 33.55 13.12
C THR A 38 -31.96 34.45 11.98
N LYS A 39 -32.67 35.56 12.30
CA LYS A 39 -33.06 36.54 11.29
C LYS A 39 -31.84 37.23 10.65
N GLU A 40 -30.80 37.44 11.43
CA GLU A 40 -29.54 38.07 11.04
C GLU A 40 -28.73 37.20 10.08
N ASP A 41 -28.92 35.89 10.10
CA ASP A 41 -28.24 34.94 9.24
C ASP A 41 -28.80 34.91 7.81
N ILE A 42 -30.07 35.28 7.62
CA ILE A 42 -30.76 35.21 6.31
C ILE A 42 -29.98 35.99 5.23
N PRO A 43 -29.61 37.24 5.42
CA PRO A 43 -28.83 38.01 4.41
C PRO A 43 -27.48 37.34 4.11
N VAL A 44 -26.82 36.75 5.11
CA VAL A 44 -25.54 36.10 4.96
C VAL A 44 -25.70 34.80 4.14
N LEU A 45 -26.71 33.98 4.47
CA LEU A 45 -27.04 32.75 3.74
C LEU A 45 -27.33 33.04 2.26
N LEU A 46 -28.14 34.05 1.97
CA LEU A 46 -28.44 34.48 0.60
C LEU A 46 -27.19 34.99 -0.12
N SER A 47 -26.33 35.71 0.58
CA SER A 47 -25.08 36.27 -0.01
C SER A 47 -24.10 35.17 -0.45
N VAL A 48 -24.13 34.01 0.19
CA VAL A 48 -23.34 32.83 -0.20
C VAL A 48 -24.11 31.89 -1.15
N GLY A 49 -25.20 32.38 -1.76
CA GLY A 49 -25.97 31.67 -2.80
C GLY A 49 -26.89 30.58 -2.29
N LYS A 50 -27.34 30.66 -1.03
CA LYS A 50 -28.23 29.66 -0.42
C LYS A 50 -29.68 30.15 -0.43
N GLU A 51 -30.37 29.99 -1.55
CA GLU A 51 -31.79 30.29 -1.71
C GLU A 51 -32.70 29.29 -0.96
N HIS A 52 -32.20 28.05 -0.78
CA HIS A 52 -32.88 26.97 -0.08
C HIS A 52 -31.92 26.27 0.90
N LEU A 53 -32.48 25.77 1.99
CA LEU A 53 -31.76 25.06 3.05
C LEU A 53 -32.41 23.70 3.30
N TYR A 54 -31.57 22.73 3.60
CA TYR A 54 -32.04 21.50 4.24
C TYR A 54 -32.03 21.66 5.74
N VAL A 55 -33.17 21.47 6.37
CA VAL A 55 -33.36 21.52 7.81
C VAL A 55 -33.57 20.12 8.37
N TRP A 56 -33.14 19.93 9.62
CA TRP A 56 -33.15 18.62 10.24
C TRP A 56 -34.56 18.11 10.50
N GLU A 57 -34.87 16.95 10.00
CA GLU A 57 -36.04 16.16 10.32
C GLU A 57 -35.57 14.69 10.40
N LYS A 58 -35.41 14.17 11.64
CA LYS A 58 -34.99 12.78 11.84
C LYS A 58 -36.12 11.86 11.37
N LYS A 59 -35.81 10.95 10.45
CA LYS A 59 -36.66 9.85 10.01
C LYS A 59 -36.01 8.53 10.38
N GLU A 60 -36.82 7.58 10.84
CA GLU A 60 -36.39 6.21 11.10
C GLU A 60 -35.88 5.54 9.83
N GLY A 61 -34.81 4.76 9.89
CA GLY A 61 -34.20 4.09 8.75
C GLY A 61 -33.34 4.99 7.83
N ILE A 62 -33.09 6.26 8.22
CA ILE A 62 -32.26 7.21 7.47
C ILE A 62 -31.11 7.70 8.36
N LEU A 63 -29.90 7.58 7.85
CA LEU A 63 -28.67 8.05 8.51
C LEU A 63 -28.21 9.38 7.89
N HIS A 64 -27.70 10.28 8.70
CA HIS A 64 -26.97 11.45 8.24
C HIS A 64 -25.60 11.05 7.65
N GLU A 65 -25.06 11.85 6.71
CA GLU A 65 -23.78 11.57 6.05
C GLU A 65 -22.63 11.30 7.04
N ASP A 66 -22.55 12.05 8.15
CA ASP A 66 -21.52 11.85 9.16
C ASP A 66 -21.70 10.55 9.95
N GLU A 67 -22.95 10.17 10.26
CA GLU A 67 -23.26 8.90 10.92
C GLU A 67 -22.89 7.72 10.00
N ALA A 68 -23.19 7.85 8.71
CA ALA A 68 -22.87 6.84 7.71
C ALA A 68 -21.36 6.79 7.41
N ALA A 69 -20.64 7.93 7.45
CA ALA A 69 -19.18 7.98 7.27
C ALA A 69 -18.42 7.17 8.32
N VAL A 70 -18.90 7.16 9.58
CA VAL A 70 -18.34 6.32 10.65
C VAL A 70 -18.36 4.84 10.28
N ILE A 71 -19.40 4.40 9.58
CA ILE A 71 -19.52 3.00 9.15
C ILE A 71 -18.45 2.64 8.12
N LEU A 72 -18.22 3.52 7.12
CA LEU A 72 -17.15 3.31 6.14
C LEU A 72 -15.76 3.32 6.80
N ARG A 73 -15.55 4.19 7.79
CA ARG A 73 -14.35 4.14 8.62
C ARG A 73 -14.16 2.78 9.27
N ASP A 74 -15.20 2.25 9.92
CA ASP A 74 -15.15 0.99 10.65
C ASP A 74 -14.93 -0.23 9.74
N LEU A 75 -15.29 -0.14 8.46
CA LEU A 75 -14.95 -1.15 7.46
C LEU A 75 -13.46 -1.13 7.08
N CYS A 76 -12.79 -0.02 7.27
CA CYS A 76 -11.39 0.18 6.87
C CYS A 76 -10.41 0.05 8.03
N ILE A 77 -10.73 0.66 9.20
CA ILE A 77 -9.80 0.85 10.30
C ILE A 77 -9.57 -0.42 11.10
N ASN A 78 -8.33 -0.62 11.52
CA ASN A 78 -7.93 -1.65 12.48
C ASN A 78 -6.70 -1.17 13.26
N ASP A 79 -5.98 -2.12 13.90
CA ASP A 79 -4.74 -1.82 14.60
C ASP A 79 -3.75 -1.05 13.70
N ASN A 80 -2.99 -0.14 14.30
CA ASN A 80 -2.00 0.72 13.65
C ASN A 80 -2.57 1.75 12.65
N MET A 81 -3.85 2.11 12.80
CA MET A 81 -4.51 3.14 11.99
C MET A 81 -5.29 4.11 12.84
N THR A 82 -5.29 5.38 12.44
CA THR A 82 -6.12 6.44 13.02
C THR A 82 -7.07 6.99 11.97
N ALA A 83 -8.13 7.64 12.43
CA ALA A 83 -9.10 8.30 11.57
C ALA A 83 -9.39 9.71 12.06
N SER A 84 -9.65 10.62 11.12
CA SER A 84 -10.15 11.95 11.44
C SER A 84 -11.59 11.89 11.96
N GLU A 85 -12.03 12.97 12.62
CA GLU A 85 -13.46 13.16 12.88
C GLU A 85 -14.24 13.29 11.56
N PRO A 86 -15.51 12.84 11.55
CA PRO A 86 -16.38 13.03 10.40
C PRO A 86 -16.59 14.52 10.10
N LYS A 87 -16.46 14.90 8.84
CA LYS A 87 -16.76 16.25 8.38
C LYS A 87 -17.37 16.20 6.97
N GLU A 88 -18.59 16.68 6.79
CA GLU A 88 -19.30 16.65 5.51
C GLU A 88 -19.31 15.25 4.88
N GLY A 89 -19.59 14.23 5.68
CA GLY A 89 -19.61 12.83 5.24
C GLY A 89 -18.25 12.23 4.89
N LYS A 90 -17.13 12.92 5.21
CA LYS A 90 -15.76 12.50 4.92
C LYS A 90 -15.02 12.09 6.18
N ILE A 91 -14.21 11.04 6.07
CA ILE A 91 -13.21 10.64 7.07
C ILE A 91 -11.93 10.28 6.34
N GLU A 92 -10.79 10.76 6.85
CA GLU A 92 -9.46 10.40 6.38
C GLU A 92 -8.85 9.35 7.32
N ILE A 93 -8.21 8.32 6.76
CA ILE A 93 -7.56 7.23 7.49
C ILE A 93 -6.06 7.33 7.26
N ARG A 94 -5.29 7.28 8.35
CA ARG A 94 -3.84 7.39 8.36
C ARG A 94 -3.19 6.21 9.06
N ALA A 95 -1.95 5.91 8.65
CA ALA A 95 -1.10 4.98 9.37
C ALA A 95 -0.67 5.56 10.72
N GLU A 96 -0.68 4.75 11.77
CA GLU A 96 -0.14 5.07 13.09
C GLU A 96 1.25 4.44 13.29
N ALA A 97 1.57 3.42 12.49
CA ALA A 97 2.85 2.74 12.50
C ALA A 97 3.39 2.51 11.09
N ASP A 98 4.71 2.30 11.00
CA ASP A 98 5.36 1.84 9.77
C ASP A 98 4.99 0.40 9.47
N GLY A 99 4.83 0.06 8.18
CA GLY A 99 4.53 -1.32 7.77
C GLY A 99 4.20 -1.45 6.28
N LEU A 100 3.70 -2.60 5.90
CA LEU A 100 3.20 -2.88 4.56
C LEU A 100 1.67 -2.72 4.52
N LEU A 101 1.17 -1.82 3.68
CA LEU A 101 -0.28 -1.67 3.49
C LEU A 101 -0.83 -2.83 2.64
N LYS A 102 -1.84 -3.50 3.15
CA LYS A 102 -2.64 -4.49 2.41
C LYS A 102 -4.05 -3.97 2.21
N ILE A 103 -4.61 -4.22 1.03
CA ILE A 103 -5.97 -3.83 0.66
C ILE A 103 -6.70 -5.04 0.08
N ASN A 104 -7.90 -5.32 0.59
CA ASN A 104 -8.78 -6.28 -0.05
C ASN A 104 -9.51 -5.60 -1.21
N SER A 105 -8.91 -5.61 -2.39
CA SER A 105 -9.40 -4.90 -3.58
C SER A 105 -10.75 -5.43 -4.09
N GLU A 106 -11.04 -6.71 -3.89
CA GLU A 106 -12.32 -7.31 -4.28
C GLU A 106 -13.45 -6.75 -3.41
N LYS A 107 -13.31 -6.83 -2.08
CA LYS A 107 -14.28 -6.30 -1.13
C LYS A 107 -14.42 -4.78 -1.23
N LEU A 108 -13.30 -4.07 -1.43
CA LEU A 108 -13.31 -2.62 -1.66
C LEU A 108 -14.18 -2.25 -2.88
N ARG A 109 -14.01 -2.97 -4.00
CA ARG A 109 -14.86 -2.79 -5.19
C ARG A 109 -16.32 -3.12 -4.92
N ALA A 110 -16.60 -4.18 -4.16
CA ALA A 110 -17.97 -4.57 -3.81
C ALA A 110 -18.66 -3.47 -2.97
N VAL A 111 -18.00 -2.90 -1.96
CA VAL A 111 -18.52 -1.78 -1.16
C VAL A 111 -18.75 -0.54 -2.03
N ASN A 112 -17.77 -0.15 -2.84
CA ASN A 112 -17.89 1.01 -3.73
C ASN A 112 -18.99 0.82 -4.79
N GLY A 113 -19.25 -0.41 -5.20
CA GLY A 113 -20.30 -0.77 -6.16
C GLY A 113 -21.73 -0.57 -5.66
N LEU A 114 -21.94 -0.36 -4.35
CA LEU A 114 -23.27 -0.09 -3.79
C LEU A 114 -23.80 1.31 -4.12
N GLY A 115 -22.93 2.23 -4.57
CA GLY A 115 -23.26 3.62 -4.88
C GLY A 115 -23.53 4.47 -3.64
N GLU A 116 -23.49 5.79 -3.83
CA GLU A 116 -23.73 6.81 -2.79
C GLU A 116 -22.71 6.82 -1.64
N MET A 117 -21.85 5.83 -1.56
CA MET A 117 -20.71 5.76 -0.63
C MET A 117 -19.45 5.40 -1.41
N MET A 118 -18.31 5.90 -0.94
CA MET A 118 -17.03 5.67 -1.60
C MET A 118 -15.88 5.60 -0.61
N ILE A 119 -14.95 4.72 -0.90
CA ILE A 119 -13.66 4.56 -0.22
C ILE A 119 -12.59 4.65 -1.30
N ALA A 120 -11.73 5.66 -1.22
CA ALA A 120 -10.55 5.80 -2.08
C ALA A 120 -9.30 5.51 -1.25
N THR A 121 -8.39 4.71 -1.79
CA THR A 121 -7.15 4.29 -1.11
C THR A 121 -5.92 4.62 -1.96
N ILE A 122 -4.75 4.70 -1.33
CA ILE A 122 -3.49 4.52 -2.05
C ILE A 122 -3.37 3.05 -2.48
N HIS A 123 -2.37 2.72 -3.31
CA HIS A 123 -2.15 1.32 -3.70
C HIS A 123 -1.64 0.46 -2.55
N GLY A 124 -2.16 -0.76 -2.44
CA GLY A 124 -1.66 -1.79 -1.53
C GLY A 124 -0.32 -2.39 -1.96
N ASN A 125 0.24 -3.27 -1.13
CA ASN A 125 1.52 -3.94 -1.31
C ASN A 125 2.75 -3.00 -1.31
N PHE A 126 2.60 -1.77 -0.81
CA PHE A 126 3.69 -0.81 -0.65
C PHE A 126 3.93 -0.47 0.83
N PRO A 127 5.19 -0.17 1.20
CA PRO A 127 5.50 0.30 2.54
C PRO A 127 4.88 1.66 2.80
N VAL A 128 4.37 1.85 4.01
CA VAL A 128 3.83 3.10 4.53
C VAL A 128 4.56 3.48 5.82
N LYS A 129 4.57 4.77 6.12
CA LYS A 129 5.13 5.37 7.33
C LYS A 129 4.02 5.88 8.24
N ALA A 130 4.29 5.93 9.54
CA ALA A 130 3.40 6.62 10.48
C ALA A 130 3.10 8.04 9.99
N GLY A 131 1.81 8.42 9.97
CA GLY A 131 1.31 9.69 9.45
C GLY A 131 0.88 9.65 7.98
N ASP A 132 1.26 8.64 7.20
CA ASP A 132 0.85 8.54 5.81
C ASP A 132 -0.67 8.41 5.69
N ARG A 133 -1.24 9.09 4.68
CA ARG A 133 -2.64 8.94 4.32
C ARG A 133 -2.82 7.63 3.57
N LEU A 134 -3.70 6.76 4.09
CA LEU A 134 -3.98 5.44 3.51
C LEU A 134 -5.24 5.44 2.65
N ALA A 135 -6.28 6.11 3.17
CA ALA A 135 -7.58 6.14 2.53
C ALA A 135 -8.36 7.41 2.92
N ALA A 136 -9.36 7.71 2.12
CA ALA A 136 -10.40 8.66 2.46
C ALA A 136 -11.76 8.08 2.08
N THR A 137 -12.74 8.24 2.97
CA THR A 137 -14.12 7.80 2.73
C THR A 137 -15.02 9.00 2.50
N ARG A 138 -16.13 8.80 1.80
CA ARG A 138 -17.15 9.82 1.65
C ARG A 138 -18.54 9.19 1.46
N ILE A 139 -19.53 9.81 2.10
CA ILE A 139 -20.95 9.64 1.76
C ILE A 139 -21.33 10.76 0.79
N ILE A 140 -21.93 10.42 -0.34
CA ILE A 140 -22.24 11.39 -1.39
C ILE A 140 -23.50 12.22 -1.07
N PRO A 141 -24.65 11.60 -0.72
CA PRO A 141 -25.83 12.37 -0.33
C PRO A 141 -25.73 12.80 1.15
N LEU A 142 -26.45 13.85 1.49
CA LEU A 142 -26.54 14.34 2.87
C LEU A 142 -27.18 13.33 3.83
N VAL A 143 -28.01 12.44 3.30
CA VAL A 143 -28.61 11.31 4.03
C VAL A 143 -28.61 10.06 3.15
N ILE A 144 -28.51 8.91 3.81
CA ILE A 144 -28.49 7.60 3.15
C ILE A 144 -29.42 6.62 3.90
N GLU A 145 -29.98 5.66 3.20
CA GLU A 145 -30.78 4.61 3.81
C GLU A 145 -29.92 3.69 4.70
N GLU A 146 -30.41 3.38 5.89
CA GLU A 146 -29.72 2.50 6.83
C GLU A 146 -29.49 1.09 6.26
N GLU A 147 -30.35 0.62 5.37
CA GLU A 147 -30.20 -0.65 4.69
C GLU A 147 -28.87 -0.73 3.89
N LYS A 148 -28.45 0.37 3.25
CA LYS A 148 -27.14 0.41 2.56
C LYS A 148 -25.96 0.18 3.49
N ARG A 149 -26.06 0.66 4.75
CA ARG A 149 -25.08 0.33 5.79
C ARG A 149 -24.92 -1.19 5.96
N ASN A 150 -26.04 -1.90 6.06
CA ASN A 150 -26.03 -3.34 6.28
C ASN A 150 -25.43 -4.07 5.06
N ARG A 151 -25.80 -3.66 3.86
CA ARG A 151 -25.22 -4.17 2.60
C ARG A 151 -23.72 -3.91 2.50
N ALA A 152 -23.24 -2.74 2.95
CA ALA A 152 -21.80 -2.43 2.98
C ALA A 152 -21.02 -3.35 3.94
N LYS A 153 -21.59 -3.64 5.12
CA LYS A 153 -21.01 -4.60 6.07
C LYS A 153 -20.98 -6.02 5.52
N GLU A 154 -22.04 -6.45 4.86
CA GLU A 154 -22.10 -7.75 4.18
C GLU A 154 -21.06 -7.85 3.07
N ALA A 155 -20.93 -6.84 2.22
CA ALA A 155 -19.93 -6.78 1.15
C ALA A 155 -18.49 -6.80 1.68
N ALA A 156 -18.23 -6.16 2.81
CA ALA A 156 -16.93 -6.20 3.50
C ALA A 156 -16.65 -7.55 4.17
N GLY A 157 -17.69 -8.34 4.50
CA GLY A 157 -17.56 -9.72 5.01
C GLY A 157 -16.90 -9.83 6.39
N GLY A 158 -17.04 -8.82 7.26
CA GLY A 158 -16.66 -8.88 8.67
C GLY A 158 -15.16 -8.68 8.96
N GLU A 159 -14.29 -8.62 7.94
CA GLU A 159 -12.88 -8.28 8.12
C GLU A 159 -12.56 -6.88 7.56
N PRO A 160 -11.62 -6.14 8.18
CA PRO A 160 -11.20 -4.85 7.67
C PRO A 160 -10.73 -4.89 6.23
N LEU A 161 -11.10 -3.86 5.45
CA LEU A 161 -10.68 -3.72 4.04
C LEU A 161 -9.20 -3.39 3.90
N LEU A 162 -8.62 -2.75 4.90
CA LEU A 162 -7.22 -2.35 4.96
C LEU A 162 -6.53 -3.07 6.12
N LYS A 163 -5.23 -3.35 5.97
CA LYS A 163 -4.37 -3.85 7.06
C LYS A 163 -2.97 -3.27 6.89
N ILE A 164 -2.31 -2.91 7.99
CA ILE A 164 -0.87 -2.63 8.01
C ILE A 164 -0.19 -3.85 8.63
N LEU A 165 0.61 -4.56 7.83
CA LEU A 165 1.43 -5.65 8.31
C LEU A 165 2.76 -5.07 8.81
N PRO A 166 3.14 -5.33 10.06
CA PRO A 166 4.43 -4.87 10.58
C PRO A 166 5.56 -5.57 9.81
N MET A 167 6.64 -4.83 9.51
CA MET A 167 7.86 -5.41 9.00
C MET A 167 8.73 -5.79 10.19
N SER A 168 9.12 -7.07 10.27
CA SER A 168 9.98 -7.57 11.34
C SER A 168 11.45 -7.37 10.98
N HIS A 169 12.30 -7.23 12.01
CA HIS A 169 13.75 -7.32 11.86
C HIS A 169 14.14 -8.62 11.15
N LYS A 170 15.03 -8.56 10.16
CA LYS A 170 15.48 -9.72 9.38
C LYS A 170 16.98 -9.78 9.25
N LYS A 171 17.54 -10.95 9.52
CA LYS A 171 18.94 -11.29 9.27
C LYS A 171 19.12 -11.80 7.85
N VAL A 172 19.99 -11.15 7.09
CA VAL A 172 20.15 -11.40 5.64
C VAL A 172 21.54 -11.89 5.32
N GLY A 173 21.65 -13.06 4.69
CA GLY A 173 22.89 -13.55 4.08
C GLY A 173 22.97 -13.14 2.61
N ILE A 174 24.14 -12.76 2.13
CA ILE A 174 24.37 -12.40 0.71
C ILE A 174 25.38 -13.38 0.11
N VAL A 175 25.00 -14.03 -0.99
CA VAL A 175 25.87 -14.89 -1.81
C VAL A 175 26.01 -14.24 -3.18
N THR A 176 27.22 -13.78 -3.49
CA THR A 176 27.55 -13.17 -4.79
C THR A 176 28.39 -14.16 -5.60
N THR A 177 27.98 -14.45 -6.82
CA THR A 177 28.70 -15.35 -7.73
C THR A 177 29.23 -14.60 -8.96
N GLY A 178 30.19 -15.18 -9.61
CA GLY A 178 30.80 -14.67 -10.82
C GLY A 178 32.32 -14.78 -10.77
N SER A 179 32.89 -15.52 -11.71
CA SER A 179 34.32 -15.78 -11.78
C SER A 179 35.16 -14.52 -11.92
N GLU A 180 34.61 -13.49 -12.55
CA GLU A 180 35.28 -12.20 -12.73
C GLU A 180 35.39 -11.40 -11.43
N VAL A 181 34.38 -11.45 -10.56
CA VAL A 181 34.39 -10.83 -9.23
C VAL A 181 35.26 -11.67 -8.29
N PHE A 182 35.07 -12.98 -8.27
CA PHE A 182 35.81 -13.89 -7.41
C PHE A 182 37.32 -13.84 -7.66
N LYS A 183 37.74 -13.76 -8.93
CA LYS A 183 39.16 -13.65 -9.33
C LYS A 183 39.72 -12.22 -9.24
N GLY A 184 38.91 -11.27 -8.73
CA GLY A 184 39.33 -9.86 -8.56
C GLY A 184 39.58 -9.10 -9.87
N ARG A 185 39.02 -9.56 -10.99
CA ARG A 185 39.12 -8.89 -12.30
C ARG A 185 38.28 -7.61 -12.36
N ILE A 186 37.11 -7.65 -11.67
CA ILE A 186 36.23 -6.50 -11.45
C ILE A 186 35.86 -6.40 -9.96
N GLN A 187 35.49 -5.22 -9.52
CA GLN A 187 34.97 -5.02 -8.17
C GLN A 187 33.52 -5.46 -8.07
N ASP A 188 33.15 -5.98 -6.88
CA ASP A 188 31.76 -6.31 -6.58
C ASP A 188 30.90 -5.04 -6.53
N ALA A 189 29.92 -4.95 -7.41
CA ALA A 189 28.91 -3.90 -7.43
C ALA A 189 27.57 -4.36 -6.85
N PHE A 190 27.34 -5.66 -6.68
CA PHE A 190 26.12 -6.22 -6.11
C PHE A 190 25.98 -5.91 -4.62
N GLY A 191 27.01 -6.23 -3.83
CA GLY A 191 26.99 -6.05 -2.39
C GLY A 191 26.62 -4.63 -1.96
N PRO A 192 27.29 -3.58 -2.46
CA PRO A 192 26.92 -2.21 -2.16
C PRO A 192 25.49 -1.85 -2.54
N ALA A 193 25.02 -2.25 -3.73
CA ALA A 193 23.66 -1.95 -4.20
C ALA A 193 22.58 -2.61 -3.33
N ILE A 194 22.77 -3.89 -2.97
CA ILE A 194 21.85 -4.63 -2.11
C ILE A 194 21.82 -4.02 -0.70
N ARG A 195 22.98 -3.75 -0.11
CA ARG A 195 23.08 -3.13 1.22
C ARG A 195 22.37 -1.78 1.26
N ALA A 196 22.49 -0.97 0.21
CA ALA A 196 21.77 0.31 0.10
C ALA A 196 20.24 0.13 0.07
N LYS A 197 19.73 -0.91 -0.61
CA LYS A 197 18.29 -1.22 -0.63
C LYS A 197 17.80 -1.78 0.73
N LEU A 198 18.58 -2.64 1.38
CA LEU A 198 18.27 -3.20 2.69
C LEU A 198 18.28 -2.14 3.80
N ALA A 199 19.17 -1.14 3.71
CA ALA A 199 19.30 -0.06 4.70
C ALA A 199 18.02 0.82 4.84
N ALA A 200 17.08 0.73 3.90
CA ALA A 200 15.80 1.41 4.00
C ALA A 200 14.83 0.71 4.99
N TYR A 201 15.19 -0.48 5.49
CA TYR A 201 14.38 -1.33 6.35
C TYR A 201 15.15 -1.77 7.58
N ASP A 202 14.45 -2.30 8.58
CA ASP A 202 15.07 -2.91 9.76
C ASP A 202 15.64 -4.29 9.39
N THR A 203 16.87 -4.30 8.86
CA THR A 203 17.58 -5.51 8.43
C THR A 203 19.03 -5.51 8.91
N GLU A 204 19.53 -6.70 9.25
CA GLU A 204 20.93 -6.95 9.58
C GLU A 204 21.57 -7.80 8.48
N VAL A 205 22.58 -7.28 7.80
CA VAL A 205 23.38 -8.09 6.86
C VAL A 205 24.41 -8.89 7.66
N MET A 206 24.15 -10.19 7.85
CA MET A 206 25.04 -11.11 8.59
C MET A 206 26.42 -11.24 7.96
N GLY A 207 26.48 -11.11 6.63
CA GLY A 207 27.72 -11.22 5.86
C GLY A 207 27.45 -11.35 4.37
N GLN A 208 28.52 -11.30 3.62
CA GLN A 208 28.53 -11.56 2.18
C GLN A 208 29.69 -12.52 1.88
N VAL A 209 29.41 -13.52 1.03
CA VAL A 209 30.44 -14.37 0.45
C VAL A 209 30.47 -14.16 -1.06
N ILE A 210 31.68 -14.09 -1.61
CA ILE A 210 31.90 -14.01 -3.06
C ILE A 210 32.50 -15.34 -3.49
N LEU A 211 31.89 -16.00 -4.47
CA LEU A 211 32.23 -17.34 -4.90
C LEU A 211 32.45 -17.37 -6.43
N ASP A 212 33.25 -18.34 -6.87
CA ASP A 212 33.28 -18.74 -8.28
C ASP A 212 31.97 -19.47 -8.65
N ASP A 213 31.69 -19.70 -9.91
CA ASP A 213 30.46 -20.29 -10.42
C ASP A 213 30.41 -21.83 -10.22
N CYS A 214 30.73 -22.28 -8.97
CA CYS A 214 30.66 -23.65 -8.53
C CYS A 214 29.35 -23.91 -7.78
N GLN A 215 28.50 -24.77 -8.34
CA GLN A 215 27.17 -25.05 -7.80
C GLN A 215 27.21 -25.56 -6.36
N GLU A 216 28.17 -26.44 -6.05
CA GLU A 216 28.33 -27.05 -4.72
C GLU A 216 28.69 -26.01 -3.67
N ASP A 217 29.62 -25.09 -4.00
CA ASP A 217 30.06 -24.02 -3.09
C ASP A 217 28.94 -22.99 -2.83
N ILE A 218 28.19 -22.64 -3.87
CA ILE A 218 27.04 -21.73 -3.78
C ILE A 218 25.95 -22.36 -2.88
N SER A 219 25.61 -23.64 -3.11
CA SER A 219 24.64 -24.36 -2.27
C SER A 219 25.09 -24.46 -0.83
N ALA A 220 26.38 -24.76 -0.60
CA ALA A 220 26.96 -24.84 0.76
C ALA A 220 26.91 -23.49 1.48
N ALA A 221 27.14 -22.37 0.77
CA ALA A 221 27.07 -21.03 1.32
C ALA A 221 25.62 -20.63 1.72
N ILE A 222 24.64 -20.95 0.89
CA ILE A 222 23.22 -20.74 1.19
C ILE A 222 22.85 -21.48 2.48
N LEU A 223 23.16 -22.79 2.55
CA LEU A 223 22.90 -23.61 3.73
C LEU A 223 23.66 -23.15 4.97
N LYS A 224 24.87 -22.60 4.81
CA LYS A 224 25.65 -22.04 5.92
C LYS A 224 24.92 -20.84 6.53
N PHE A 225 24.46 -19.86 5.73
CA PHE A 225 23.70 -18.72 6.23
C PHE A 225 22.42 -19.15 6.94
N VAL A 226 21.68 -20.09 6.37
CA VAL A 226 20.47 -20.65 6.99
C VAL A 226 20.77 -21.28 8.35
N ARG A 227 21.83 -22.12 8.46
CA ARG A 227 22.26 -22.72 9.73
C ARG A 227 22.74 -21.69 10.75
N GLN A 228 23.23 -20.54 10.30
CA GLN A 228 23.65 -19.43 11.15
C GLN A 228 22.48 -18.53 11.58
N GLY A 229 21.25 -18.86 11.17
CA GLY A 229 20.04 -18.14 11.58
C GLY A 229 19.68 -16.97 10.66
N ALA A 230 20.04 -17.03 9.37
CA ALA A 230 19.51 -16.07 8.40
C ALA A 230 18.01 -16.26 8.22
N ASP A 231 17.26 -15.16 8.23
CA ASP A 231 15.83 -15.10 7.93
C ASP A 231 15.56 -14.98 6.42
N MET A 232 16.58 -14.64 5.64
CA MET A 232 16.53 -14.51 4.18
C MET A 232 17.93 -14.66 3.59
N VAL A 233 18.04 -15.27 2.40
CA VAL A 233 19.28 -15.33 1.63
C VAL A 233 19.08 -14.68 0.28
N LEU A 234 19.99 -13.77 -0.09
CA LEU A 234 20.01 -13.10 -1.38
C LEU A 234 21.17 -13.64 -2.21
N CYS A 235 20.87 -14.19 -3.39
CA CYS A 235 21.87 -14.70 -4.32
C CYS A 235 21.96 -13.76 -5.52
N THR A 236 23.16 -13.45 -5.97
CA THR A 236 23.42 -12.54 -7.09
C THR A 236 24.53 -13.07 -7.99
N GLY A 237 24.51 -12.71 -9.26
CA GLY A 237 25.42 -13.28 -10.26
C GLY A 237 24.93 -14.65 -10.74
N GLY A 238 25.36 -15.10 -11.90
CA GLY A 238 25.01 -16.38 -12.47
C GLY A 238 23.48 -16.63 -12.57
N MET A 239 22.71 -15.59 -12.86
CA MET A 239 21.24 -15.63 -12.89
C MET A 239 20.64 -15.54 -14.30
N SER A 240 21.45 -15.58 -15.34
CA SER A 240 20.97 -15.53 -16.73
C SER A 240 20.88 -16.93 -17.36
N VAL A 241 21.03 -17.03 -18.65
CA VAL A 241 20.84 -18.27 -19.43
C VAL A 241 22.15 -18.87 -19.94
N ASP A 242 23.27 -18.30 -19.56
CA ASP A 242 24.57 -18.80 -20.00
C ASP A 242 24.90 -20.15 -19.30
N PRO A 243 25.69 -21.01 -19.95
CA PRO A 243 26.08 -22.32 -19.41
C PRO A 243 26.78 -22.23 -18.03
N ASP A 244 27.42 -21.09 -17.75
CA ASP A 244 28.14 -20.84 -16.51
C ASP A 244 27.25 -20.22 -15.42
N ASP A 245 25.99 -19.88 -15.72
CA ASP A 245 25.02 -19.37 -14.77
C ASP A 245 24.48 -20.50 -13.89
N ARG A 246 25.16 -20.74 -12.76
CA ARG A 246 24.90 -21.87 -11.87
C ARG A 246 24.02 -21.56 -10.68
N THR A 247 23.73 -20.29 -10.41
CA THR A 247 22.98 -19.85 -9.21
C THR A 247 21.59 -20.47 -9.09
N PRO A 248 20.73 -20.52 -10.13
CA PRO A 248 19.42 -21.18 -10.01
C PRO A 248 19.52 -22.67 -9.69
N GLY A 249 20.49 -23.37 -10.33
CA GLY A 249 20.80 -24.78 -10.05
C GLY A 249 21.26 -25.01 -8.61
N ALA A 250 22.11 -24.12 -8.09
CA ALA A 250 22.63 -24.18 -6.73
C ALA A 250 21.54 -23.94 -5.68
N ILE A 251 20.62 -22.99 -5.91
CA ILE A 251 19.46 -22.75 -5.04
C ILE A 251 18.60 -24.03 -4.97
N LYS A 252 18.33 -24.67 -6.09
CA LYS A 252 17.60 -25.93 -6.15
C LYS A 252 18.36 -27.06 -5.44
N ALA A 253 19.68 -27.17 -5.66
CA ALA A 253 20.51 -28.18 -5.03
C ALA A 253 20.66 -28.00 -3.52
N ALA A 254 20.50 -26.79 -3.00
CA ALA A 254 20.41 -26.52 -1.58
C ALA A 254 19.10 -27.06 -0.93
N GLY A 255 18.16 -27.57 -1.74
CA GLY A 255 16.87 -28.09 -1.29
C GLY A 255 15.77 -27.06 -1.23
N ALA A 256 15.94 -25.89 -1.83
CA ALA A 256 14.91 -24.87 -1.88
C ALA A 256 13.83 -25.20 -2.95
N ASP A 257 12.58 -24.97 -2.58
CA ASP A 257 11.43 -25.07 -3.48
C ASP A 257 11.33 -23.80 -4.32
N ILE A 258 11.58 -23.92 -5.62
CA ILE A 258 11.49 -22.78 -6.56
C ILE A 258 10.02 -22.48 -6.83
N VAL A 259 9.56 -21.30 -6.41
CA VAL A 259 8.21 -20.78 -6.67
C VAL A 259 8.12 -20.24 -8.09
N SER A 260 9.11 -19.44 -8.50
CA SER A 260 9.21 -18.89 -9.84
C SER A 260 10.66 -18.59 -10.20
N TYR A 261 11.00 -18.84 -11.45
CA TYR A 261 12.18 -18.30 -12.08
C TYR A 261 11.72 -17.48 -13.28
N GLY A 262 11.83 -16.17 -13.14
CA GLY A 262 11.22 -15.17 -13.98
C GLY A 262 10.04 -14.45 -13.30
N ALA A 263 9.93 -13.15 -13.57
CA ALA A 263 8.80 -12.30 -13.17
C ALA A 263 8.52 -11.29 -14.29
N PRO A 264 7.24 -10.94 -14.56
CA PRO A 264 6.89 -10.01 -15.62
C PRO A 264 7.13 -8.55 -15.19
N VAL A 265 8.37 -8.26 -14.76
CA VAL A 265 8.81 -6.95 -14.26
C VAL A 265 10.10 -6.55 -14.96
N LEU A 266 10.12 -5.36 -15.52
CA LEU A 266 11.28 -4.77 -16.17
C LEU A 266 11.62 -3.38 -15.55
N PRO A 267 12.85 -3.22 -15.02
CA PRO A 267 13.97 -4.20 -14.92
C PRO A 267 13.71 -5.29 -13.89
N GLY A 268 14.24 -6.50 -14.18
CA GLY A 268 14.24 -7.59 -13.21
C GLY A 268 13.65 -8.91 -13.65
N ALA A 269 13.41 -9.11 -14.96
CA ALA A 269 12.73 -10.30 -15.47
C ALA A 269 13.34 -11.66 -15.04
N MET A 270 14.66 -11.75 -14.83
CA MET A 270 15.36 -12.98 -14.41
C MET A 270 15.36 -13.17 -12.87
N PHE A 271 14.40 -12.59 -12.17
CA PHE A 271 14.24 -12.77 -10.72
C PHE A 271 13.82 -14.22 -10.38
N LEU A 272 14.44 -14.78 -9.35
CA LEU A 272 14.07 -16.09 -8.83
C LEU A 272 13.56 -15.95 -7.37
N LEU A 273 12.41 -16.55 -7.13
CA LEU A 273 11.85 -16.72 -5.80
C LEU A 273 11.83 -18.21 -5.43
N ALA A 274 12.46 -18.54 -4.31
CA ALA A 274 12.43 -19.88 -3.74
C ALA A 274 12.29 -19.81 -2.22
N TYR A 275 11.92 -20.93 -1.60
CA TYR A 275 11.88 -21.09 -0.15
C TYR A 275 12.63 -22.33 0.29
N LEU A 276 13.46 -22.18 1.31
CA LEU A 276 14.07 -23.29 2.04
C LEU A 276 13.32 -23.43 3.37
N GLY A 277 12.31 -24.30 3.40
CA GLY A 277 11.28 -24.26 4.45
C GLY A 277 10.54 -22.93 4.43
N GLU A 278 10.61 -22.15 5.51
CA GLU A 278 10.00 -20.81 5.60
C GLU A 278 10.97 -19.68 5.20
N ILE A 279 12.23 -19.99 4.93
CA ILE A 279 13.26 -18.99 4.66
C ILE A 279 13.26 -18.65 3.15
N PRO A 280 12.96 -17.42 2.75
CA PRO A 280 13.04 -16.99 1.35
C PRO A 280 14.49 -16.97 0.87
N VAL A 281 14.71 -17.54 -0.31
CA VAL A 281 15.97 -17.49 -1.06
C VAL A 281 15.67 -16.78 -2.38
N LEU A 282 16.21 -15.58 -2.55
CA LEU A 282 15.94 -14.73 -3.70
C LEU A 282 17.15 -14.68 -4.62
N GLY A 283 16.97 -15.06 -5.89
CA GLY A 283 17.95 -14.85 -6.94
C GLY A 283 17.72 -13.50 -7.62
N LEU A 284 18.68 -12.59 -7.49
CA LEU A 284 18.56 -11.22 -7.98
C LEU A 284 19.24 -11.06 -9.34
N PRO A 285 18.54 -10.51 -10.34
CA PRO A 285 19.10 -10.30 -11.68
C PRO A 285 20.18 -9.20 -11.68
N GLY A 286 21.07 -9.23 -12.66
CA GLY A 286 22.19 -8.31 -12.78
C GLY A 286 21.81 -6.82 -12.76
N CYS A 287 20.61 -6.48 -13.23
CA CYS A 287 20.14 -5.10 -13.25
C CYS A 287 20.01 -4.46 -11.84
N VAL A 288 20.01 -5.25 -10.76
CA VAL A 288 19.94 -4.69 -9.39
C VAL A 288 21.14 -3.79 -9.07
N MET A 289 22.26 -3.95 -9.77
CA MET A 289 23.47 -3.15 -9.59
C MET A 289 23.30 -1.70 -10.06
N TYR A 290 22.55 -1.48 -11.14
CA TYR A 290 22.51 -0.18 -11.83
C TYR A 290 21.10 0.41 -11.97
N ALA A 291 20.05 -0.43 -11.91
CA ALA A 291 18.69 0.08 -12.00
C ALA A 291 18.21 0.61 -10.64
N GLY A 292 17.70 1.82 -10.63
CA GLY A 292 17.19 2.46 -9.41
C GLY A 292 16.09 1.65 -8.76
N ARG A 293 15.18 1.08 -9.57
CA ARG A 293 14.08 0.21 -9.13
C ARG A 293 13.99 -1.04 -9.98
N THR A 294 13.73 -2.17 -9.34
CA THR A 294 13.62 -3.49 -9.97
C THR A 294 12.51 -4.28 -9.29
N VAL A 295 12.25 -5.49 -9.74
CA VAL A 295 11.34 -6.44 -9.08
C VAL A 295 11.70 -6.63 -7.59
N PHE A 296 12.96 -6.53 -7.21
CA PHE A 296 13.39 -6.66 -5.82
C PHE A 296 12.77 -5.59 -4.92
N ASP A 297 12.63 -4.36 -5.42
CA ASP A 297 11.98 -3.26 -4.68
C ASP A 297 10.48 -3.49 -4.45
N LEU A 298 9.82 -4.32 -5.26
CA LEU A 298 8.43 -4.71 -5.12
C LEU A 298 8.25 -5.91 -4.16
N VAL A 299 9.17 -6.86 -4.22
CA VAL A 299 9.11 -8.12 -3.46
C VAL A 299 9.63 -7.95 -2.03
N LEU A 300 10.73 -7.21 -1.84
CA LEU A 300 11.39 -7.09 -0.54
C LEU A 300 10.45 -6.63 0.59
N PRO A 301 9.64 -5.57 0.46
CA PRO A 301 8.74 -5.15 1.54
C PRO A 301 7.73 -6.23 1.93
N ARG A 302 7.24 -6.99 0.97
CA ARG A 302 6.27 -8.08 1.19
C ARG A 302 6.91 -9.23 1.96
N VAL A 303 8.13 -9.62 1.60
CA VAL A 303 8.90 -10.64 2.31
C VAL A 303 9.23 -10.20 3.74
N LEU A 304 9.62 -8.93 3.93
CA LEU A 304 9.89 -8.36 5.25
C LEU A 304 8.65 -8.31 6.15
N ALA A 305 7.47 -8.13 5.55
CA ALA A 305 6.18 -8.22 6.24
C ALA A 305 5.71 -9.67 6.50
N GLY A 306 6.53 -10.67 6.17
CA GLY A 306 6.24 -12.08 6.42
C GLY A 306 5.28 -12.72 5.42
N GLU A 307 5.03 -12.09 4.28
CA GLU A 307 4.21 -12.72 3.23
C GLU A 307 4.97 -13.87 2.56
N ARG A 308 4.32 -15.02 2.46
CA ARG A 308 4.78 -16.11 1.60
C ARG A 308 4.24 -15.91 0.19
N LEU A 309 5.07 -15.33 -0.68
CA LEU A 309 4.68 -15.02 -2.04
C LEU A 309 4.54 -16.27 -2.91
N THR A 310 3.57 -16.24 -3.78
CA THR A 310 3.27 -17.28 -4.77
C THR A 310 3.67 -16.83 -6.17
N LYS A 311 3.64 -17.79 -7.13
CA LYS A 311 3.81 -17.45 -8.53
C LYS A 311 2.76 -16.45 -9.02
N ALA A 312 1.50 -16.61 -8.60
CA ALA A 312 0.40 -15.70 -8.96
C ALA A 312 0.66 -14.28 -8.47
N ASP A 313 1.27 -14.10 -7.29
CA ASP A 313 1.67 -12.78 -6.80
C ASP A 313 2.70 -12.11 -7.71
N LEU A 314 3.66 -12.87 -8.22
CA LEU A 314 4.65 -12.34 -9.17
C LEU A 314 4.03 -12.07 -10.54
N ASP A 315 3.20 -12.99 -11.04
CA ASP A 315 2.53 -12.85 -12.34
C ASP A 315 1.61 -11.61 -12.37
N SER A 316 1.01 -11.26 -11.22
CA SER A 316 0.13 -10.10 -11.10
C SER A 316 0.83 -8.76 -11.36
N TYR A 317 2.16 -8.70 -11.26
CA TYR A 317 2.94 -7.51 -11.63
C TYR A 317 3.01 -7.25 -13.15
N GLY A 318 2.47 -8.13 -14.00
CA GLY A 318 2.48 -7.94 -15.46
C GLY A 318 1.87 -6.60 -15.88
N GLU A 319 0.76 -6.19 -15.27
CA GLU A 319 0.27 -4.82 -15.36
C GLU A 319 1.01 -3.95 -14.34
N GLY A 320 1.59 -2.84 -14.80
CA GLY A 320 2.40 -1.94 -13.97
C GLY A 320 3.86 -2.37 -13.74
N GLY A 321 4.28 -3.55 -14.23
CA GLY A 321 5.64 -4.07 -14.03
C GLY A 321 6.73 -3.44 -14.90
N LEU A 322 6.39 -2.49 -15.77
CA LEU A 322 7.36 -1.76 -16.60
C LEU A 322 7.77 -0.44 -15.95
N CYS A 323 9.02 -0.35 -15.49
CA CYS A 323 9.61 0.90 -15.03
C CYS A 323 10.01 1.78 -16.23
N LEU A 324 9.57 3.03 -16.23
CA LEU A 324 9.83 3.97 -17.32
C LEU A 324 11.22 4.61 -17.28
N ASN A 325 12.06 4.28 -16.28
CA ASN A 325 13.40 4.83 -16.08
C ASN A 325 13.43 6.37 -16.15
N CYS A 326 12.51 6.99 -15.38
CA CYS A 326 12.37 8.45 -15.33
C CYS A 326 13.68 9.12 -14.88
N GLU A 327 13.96 10.31 -15.41
CA GLU A 327 15.15 11.11 -15.06
C GLU A 327 15.24 11.36 -13.54
N VAL A 328 14.08 11.64 -12.91
CA VAL A 328 13.91 11.70 -11.45
C VAL A 328 12.99 10.55 -11.03
N CYS A 329 13.47 9.68 -10.15
CA CYS A 329 12.67 8.56 -9.66
C CYS A 329 11.64 9.02 -8.64
N HIS A 330 10.36 8.79 -8.93
CA HIS A 330 9.23 9.12 -8.05
C HIS A 330 8.68 7.90 -7.28
N PHE A 331 9.33 6.75 -7.37
CA PHE A 331 8.88 5.54 -6.65
C PHE A 331 8.80 5.78 -5.13
N PRO A 332 7.72 5.35 -4.45
CA PRO A 332 6.58 4.58 -4.94
C PRO A 332 5.44 5.43 -5.55
N ASN A 333 5.58 6.74 -5.70
CA ASN A 333 4.54 7.64 -6.22
C ASN A 333 4.52 7.68 -7.77
N CYS A 334 4.60 6.52 -8.40
CA CYS A 334 4.52 6.33 -9.86
C CYS A 334 3.70 5.07 -10.17
N GLY A 335 3.56 4.69 -11.44
CA GLY A 335 2.81 3.49 -11.85
C GLY A 335 3.51 2.16 -11.62
N PHE A 336 4.83 2.17 -11.36
CA PHE A 336 5.61 0.93 -11.24
C PHE A 336 5.20 0.08 -10.05
N GLY A 337 4.86 -1.19 -10.32
CA GLY A 337 4.42 -2.18 -9.34
C GLY A 337 2.98 -2.01 -8.86
N LYS A 338 2.19 -1.10 -9.43
CA LYS A 338 0.79 -0.86 -9.07
C LYS A 338 -0.15 -1.63 -9.99
N GLN A 339 -1.13 -2.27 -9.38
CA GLN A 339 -2.13 -3.13 -10.03
C GLN A 339 -3.53 -2.55 -9.80
#